data_399560ffe31f8a7fc21a3487aba522f8
#
_entry.id   399560ffe31f8a7fc21a3487aba522f8
#
_cell.length_a   1.000
_cell.length_b   1.000
_cell.length_c   1.000
_cell.angle_alpha   90.00
_cell.angle_beta   90.00
_cell.angle_gamma   90.00
#
_symmetry.space_group_name_H-M   'P 1'
#
loop_
_entity.id
_entity.type
_entity.pdbx_description
1 polymer ?
#
loop_
_entity_poly.entity_id
_entity_poly.type
_entity_poly.pdbx_seq_one_letter_code
_entity_poly.pdbx_strand_id
1 'polypeptide(L)'
;MQLFLRCGGSGGTVAVQAGPHETFQALTDRLGSGETAEISGQVSYEFQGRNWPQQVQLASAGVRPGDFIALHQRLRGGGGDGGSTGAESRSSFLEMYATKKAAKVNPVEAKLAKWTRCNLSGEPLHPPCVADELGNLYNKDAMVQALVSKSLPGSLSYISSLKHLIDLRLTKNENAVEASHVTTQGNFQPSNNAQFVCPITGQELNGRFRFLVLRNSGDVVSERAIKQVPVAVEEHVGQTWAAIDVLPLNGTVEEVEQLREAMLAKRAAIKAKKKDKKASKVATIVNRRDETSHQIH
;
A
#
# COMPACT_ATOMS: atom_id res chain seq x y z
N MET A 1 11.82 61.57 28.48
CA MET A 1 12.98 61.21 27.68
C MET A 1 12.54 60.93 26.26
N GLN A 2 13.33 61.33 25.28
CA GLN A 2 13.03 61.06 23.89
C GLN A 2 13.63 59.70 23.51
N LEU A 3 12.81 58.84 22.90
CA LEU A 3 13.19 57.49 22.43
C LEU A 3 12.86 57.35 20.96
N PHE A 4 13.54 56.47 20.28
CA PHE A 4 13.35 56.15 18.87
C PHE A 4 12.79 54.74 18.73
N LEU A 5 11.57 54.65 18.19
CA LEU A 5 10.93 53.36 17.92
C LEU A 5 11.08 53.01 16.46
N ARG A 6 11.69 51.85 16.17
CA ARG A 6 11.85 51.35 14.82
C ARG A 6 10.83 50.24 14.55
N CYS A 7 9.87 50.53 13.67
CA CYS A 7 8.83 49.56 13.28
C CYS A 7 9.40 48.64 12.17
N GLY A 8 9.33 47.29 12.40
CA GLY A 8 9.74 46.30 11.39
C GLY A 8 8.69 46.25 10.25
N GLY A 9 9.19 46.25 9.01
CA GLY A 9 8.42 46.10 7.78
C GLY A 9 8.64 47.21 6.78
N SER A 10 8.21 48.44 7.03
CA SER A 10 8.46 49.60 6.15
C SER A 10 9.55 50.54 6.62
N GLY A 11 10.24 50.20 7.71
CA GLY A 11 11.50 50.88 8.12
C GLY A 11 11.37 52.27 8.71
N GLY A 12 10.17 52.73 9.07
CA GLY A 12 9.98 54.02 9.70
C GLY A 12 10.50 54.06 11.14
N THR A 13 11.29 55.09 11.49
CA THR A 13 11.68 55.36 12.86
C THR A 13 10.88 56.53 13.36
N VAL A 14 10.14 56.33 14.47
CA VAL A 14 9.31 57.35 15.08
C VAL A 14 9.91 57.78 16.40
N ALA A 15 10.04 59.08 16.60
CA ALA A 15 10.48 59.64 17.87
C ALA A 15 9.33 59.76 18.84
N VAL A 16 9.43 59.16 20.01
CA VAL A 16 8.41 59.17 21.05
C VAL A 16 8.97 59.72 22.35
N GLN A 17 8.23 60.55 23.03
CA GLN A 17 8.55 61.00 24.37
C GLN A 17 7.95 60.08 25.42
N ALA A 18 8.77 59.52 26.30
CA ALA A 18 8.33 58.62 27.37
C ALA A 18 8.93 58.97 28.72
N GLY A 19 8.18 58.63 29.79
CA GLY A 19 8.70 58.70 31.16
C GLY A 19 9.56 57.49 31.51
N PRO A 20 10.49 57.59 32.48
CA PRO A 20 11.34 56.46 32.89
C PRO A 20 10.54 55.29 33.52
N HIS A 21 9.39 55.56 34.10
CA HIS A 21 8.54 54.60 34.78
C HIS A 21 7.43 53.99 33.86
N GLU A 22 7.39 54.45 32.62
CA GLU A 22 6.48 53.92 31.64
C GLU A 22 6.88 52.54 31.17
N THR A 23 5.89 51.73 30.74
CA THR A 23 6.10 50.38 30.21
C THR A 23 6.31 50.39 28.70
N PHE A 24 6.86 49.32 28.15
CA PHE A 24 6.99 49.16 26.69
C PHE A 24 5.59 49.21 26.00
N GLN A 25 4.54 48.75 26.68
CA GLN A 25 3.19 48.80 26.15
C GLN A 25 2.70 50.25 25.97
N ALA A 26 2.96 51.13 26.92
CA ALA A 26 2.57 52.53 26.83
C ALA A 26 3.18 53.25 25.61
N LEU A 27 4.35 52.78 25.12
CA LEU A 27 4.97 53.31 23.90
C LEU A 27 4.14 52.97 22.64
N THR A 28 3.57 51.78 22.59
CA THR A 28 2.73 51.35 21.43
C THR A 28 1.36 52.01 21.48
N ASP A 29 0.79 52.19 22.66
CA ASP A 29 -0.52 52.86 22.81
C ASP A 29 -0.48 54.30 22.31
N ARG A 30 0.66 54.95 22.44
CA ARG A 30 0.86 56.33 21.89
C ARG A 30 1.07 56.34 20.38
N LEU A 31 1.64 55.26 19.79
CA LEU A 31 1.79 55.16 18.35
C LEU A 31 0.44 54.89 17.64
N GLY A 32 -0.50 54.24 18.31
CA GLY A 32 -1.81 53.86 17.75
C GLY A 32 -2.75 55.01 17.40
N SER A 33 -2.42 56.23 17.78
CA SER A 33 -3.22 57.43 17.43
C SER A 33 -2.74 58.21 16.19
N GLY A 34 -1.71 57.73 15.50
CA GLY A 34 -1.09 58.35 14.34
C GLY A 34 -0.80 57.33 13.24
N GLU A 35 -0.12 57.68 12.20
CA GLU A 35 0.23 56.98 10.92
C GLU A 35 0.61 55.51 10.97
N THR A 36 0.51 54.82 12.09
CA THR A 36 0.84 53.40 12.30
C THR A 36 -0.40 52.53 12.65
N ALA A 37 -1.57 52.87 12.12
CA ALA A 37 -2.84 52.13 12.35
C ALA A 37 -2.86 50.65 11.93
N GLU A 38 -1.77 50.12 11.44
CA GLU A 38 -1.66 48.71 11.04
C GLU A 38 -1.04 47.78 12.10
N ILE A 39 -0.70 48.29 13.31
CA ILE A 39 -0.17 47.46 14.38
C ILE A 39 -1.29 46.85 15.22
N SER A 40 -2.19 46.12 14.59
CA SER A 40 -3.20 45.30 15.27
C SER A 40 -2.68 43.87 15.44
N GLY A 41 -1.87 43.65 16.47
CA GLY A 41 -1.32 42.34 16.75
C GLY A 41 -0.46 42.31 17.98
N GLN A 42 -0.02 41.10 18.39
CA GLN A 42 0.89 40.96 19.50
C GLN A 42 2.29 41.47 19.09
N VAL A 43 2.73 42.54 19.70
CA VAL A 43 4.02 43.19 19.43
C VAL A 43 5.07 42.68 20.41
N SER A 44 6.27 42.39 19.92
CA SER A 44 7.45 42.13 20.74
C SER A 44 8.44 43.27 20.63
N TYR A 45 9.07 43.57 21.74
CA TYR A 45 10.02 44.70 21.89
C TYR A 45 11.42 44.15 21.98
N GLU A 46 12.31 44.62 21.11
CA GLU A 46 13.72 44.29 21.18
C GLU A 46 14.55 45.51 21.52
N PHE A 47 15.32 45.41 22.59
CA PHE A 47 16.25 46.43 23.02
C PHE A 47 17.59 45.78 23.38
N GLN A 48 18.67 46.28 22.81
CA GLN A 48 20.06 45.73 22.97
C GLN A 48 20.18 44.23 22.68
N GLY A 49 19.46 43.75 21.65
CA GLY A 49 19.50 42.33 21.25
C GLY A 49 18.69 41.37 22.17
N ARG A 50 17.90 41.91 23.09
CA ARG A 50 17.04 41.14 23.99
C ARG A 50 15.56 41.50 23.78
N ASN A 51 14.72 40.50 23.81
CA ASN A 51 13.28 40.69 23.78
C ASN A 51 12.74 41.00 25.19
N TRP A 52 11.98 42.05 25.30
CA TRP A 52 11.41 42.52 26.56
C TRP A 52 9.88 42.34 26.61
N PRO A 53 9.32 41.86 27.74
CA PRO A 53 7.89 41.79 27.94
C PRO A 53 7.24 43.15 27.93
N GLN A 54 6.00 43.26 27.44
CA GLN A 54 5.22 44.49 27.31
C GLN A 54 5.05 45.26 28.63
N GLN A 55 5.00 44.57 29.75
CA GLN A 55 4.70 45.07 31.08
C GLN A 55 5.95 45.62 31.82
N VAL A 56 7.12 45.42 31.29
CA VAL A 56 8.35 45.87 31.95
C VAL A 56 8.53 47.38 31.80
N GLN A 57 8.94 48.04 32.89
CA GLN A 57 9.25 49.47 32.88
C GLN A 57 10.57 49.77 32.12
N LEU A 58 10.59 50.83 31.38
CA LEU A 58 11.73 51.30 30.60
C LEU A 58 13.01 51.46 31.44
N ALA A 59 12.86 51.99 32.66
CA ALA A 59 13.97 52.14 33.60
C ALA A 59 14.57 50.81 34.03
N SER A 60 13.73 49.77 34.23
CA SER A 60 14.20 48.44 34.60
C SER A 60 14.95 47.75 33.46
N ALA A 61 14.64 48.09 32.24
CA ALA A 61 15.36 47.60 31.04
C ALA A 61 16.67 48.39 30.77
N GLY A 62 16.94 49.44 31.52
CA GLY A 62 18.11 50.29 31.35
C GLY A 62 18.01 51.24 30.16
N VAL A 63 16.83 51.55 29.68
CA VAL A 63 16.58 52.46 28.53
C VAL A 63 16.96 53.91 28.88
N ARG A 64 17.76 54.54 28.04
CA ARG A 64 18.26 55.91 28.19
C ARG A 64 17.64 56.85 27.13
N PRO A 65 17.62 58.15 27.37
CA PRO A 65 17.26 59.12 26.34
C PRO A 65 18.12 58.97 25.08
N GLY A 66 17.47 58.88 23.94
CA GLY A 66 18.13 58.69 22.65
C GLY A 66 18.29 57.22 22.17
N ASP A 67 17.87 56.25 22.99
CA ASP A 67 17.98 54.83 22.62
C ASP A 67 16.91 54.44 21.58
N PHE A 68 17.31 53.39 20.81
CA PHE A 68 16.44 52.79 19.80
C PHE A 68 15.82 51.49 20.33
N ILE A 69 14.52 51.36 20.17
CA ILE A 69 13.76 50.15 20.51
C ILE A 69 13.15 49.61 19.21
N ALA A 70 13.42 48.36 18.87
CA ALA A 70 12.81 47.73 17.71
C ALA A 70 11.49 47.08 18.09
N LEU A 71 10.46 47.33 17.27
CA LEU A 71 9.13 46.77 17.38
C LEU A 71 8.96 45.70 16.31
N HIS A 72 8.76 44.46 16.73
CA HIS A 72 8.48 43.35 15.83
C HIS A 72 7.00 42.90 16.00
N GLN A 73 6.25 42.97 14.92
CA GLN A 73 4.89 42.46 14.90
C GLN A 73 4.94 40.95 14.80
N ARG A 74 4.36 40.25 15.75
CA ARG A 74 4.17 38.79 15.64
C ARG A 74 2.99 38.53 14.71
N LEU A 75 3.27 38.13 13.49
CA LEU A 75 2.27 37.56 12.64
C LEU A 75 1.78 36.25 13.31
N ARG A 76 0.48 36.11 13.50
CA ARG A 76 -0.07 34.78 13.80
C ARG A 76 0.35 33.88 12.64
N GLY A 77 1.25 32.97 12.90
CA GLY A 77 1.53 31.91 11.95
C GLY A 77 0.18 31.25 11.66
N GLY A 78 -0.30 31.41 10.43
CA GLY A 78 -1.43 30.65 9.97
C GLY A 78 -1.05 29.19 10.19
N GLY A 79 -1.87 28.44 10.92
CA GLY A 79 -1.74 27.01 11.07
C GLY A 79 -1.91 26.35 9.71
N GLY A 80 -0.89 26.52 8.86
CA GLY A 80 -0.66 25.68 7.71
C GLY A 80 -0.14 24.38 8.26
N ASP A 81 -0.85 23.35 7.97
CA ASP A 81 -0.54 21.95 8.22
C ASP A 81 0.89 21.64 7.75
N GLY A 82 1.88 21.76 8.63
CA GLY A 82 3.26 21.49 8.29
C GLY A 82 4.31 22.42 8.88
N GLY A 83 3.93 23.42 9.65
CA GLY A 83 4.90 24.27 10.35
C GLY A 83 5.52 23.48 11.51
N SER A 84 6.80 23.20 11.44
CA SER A 84 7.63 22.71 12.53
C SER A 84 7.61 23.75 13.66
N THR A 85 6.59 23.80 14.43
CA THR A 85 6.60 24.46 15.73
C THR A 85 6.86 23.37 16.75
N GLY A 86 8.01 23.38 17.36
CA GLY A 86 8.50 22.42 18.31
C GLY A 86 7.72 22.27 19.61
N ALA A 87 6.41 22.20 19.49
CA ALA A 87 5.47 21.98 20.59
C ALA A 87 4.53 20.80 20.35
N GLU A 88 4.65 20.08 19.24
CA GLU A 88 4.00 18.80 19.13
C GLU A 88 4.69 17.82 20.06
N SER A 89 3.96 17.30 21.02
CA SER A 89 4.48 16.31 21.95
C SER A 89 5.08 15.16 21.15
N ARG A 90 6.20 14.62 21.61
CA ARG A 90 6.87 13.47 21.00
C ARG A 90 5.88 12.31 20.74
N SER A 91 4.78 12.22 21.48
CA SER A 91 3.68 11.28 21.27
C SER A 91 2.89 11.56 20.00
N SER A 92 2.54 12.82 19.69
CA SER A 92 1.87 13.20 18.45
C SER A 92 2.75 12.95 17.23
N PHE A 93 4.04 13.25 17.34
CA PHE A 93 5.02 12.95 16.29
C PHE A 93 5.16 11.44 16.06
N LEU A 94 5.25 10.66 17.14
CA LEU A 94 5.31 9.20 17.05
C LEU A 94 3.99 8.62 16.50
N GLU A 95 2.85 9.17 16.86
CA GLU A 95 1.55 8.73 16.33
C GLU A 95 1.41 9.05 14.84
N MET A 96 1.89 10.20 14.38
CA MET A 96 1.84 10.62 12.99
C MET A 96 2.86 9.88 12.10
N TYR A 97 4.04 9.55 12.63
CA TYR A 97 5.13 8.95 11.84
C TYR A 97 5.42 7.50 12.17
N ALA A 98 5.17 7.01 13.38
CA ALA A 98 5.36 5.59 13.74
C ALA A 98 4.19 4.72 13.33
N THR A 99 2.96 5.23 13.36
CA THR A 99 1.83 4.62 12.69
C THR A 99 1.69 5.21 11.28
N LYS A 100 2.62 4.92 10.38
CA LYS A 100 2.32 5.04 8.96
C LYS A 100 1.11 4.15 8.70
N LYS A 101 -0.08 4.74 8.73
CA LYS A 101 -1.27 4.09 8.17
C LYS A 101 -0.85 3.68 6.77
N ALA A 102 -0.84 2.39 6.51
CA ALA A 102 -0.50 1.87 5.19
C ALA A 102 -1.23 2.73 4.16
N ALA A 103 -0.49 3.30 3.22
CA ALA A 103 -1.06 4.17 2.20
C ALA A 103 -2.30 3.47 1.64
N LYS A 104 -3.45 4.15 1.63
CA LYS A 104 -4.69 3.59 1.12
C LYS A 104 -4.45 3.26 -0.34
N VAL A 105 -4.14 2.00 -0.61
CA VAL A 105 -3.95 1.52 -1.98
C VAL A 105 -5.27 1.69 -2.71
N ASN A 106 -5.23 2.31 -3.87
CA ASN A 106 -6.41 2.43 -4.71
C ASN A 106 -6.94 1.02 -5.04
N PRO A 107 -8.21 0.69 -4.71
CA PRO A 107 -8.74 -0.65 -4.92
C PRO A 107 -8.71 -1.10 -6.38
N VAL A 108 -8.76 -0.16 -7.32
CA VAL A 108 -8.64 -0.44 -8.76
C VAL A 108 -7.23 -0.87 -9.11
N GLU A 109 -6.22 -0.17 -8.60
CA GLU A 109 -4.81 -0.52 -8.80
C GLU A 109 -4.46 -1.86 -8.15
N ALA A 110 -4.99 -2.13 -6.95
CA ALA A 110 -4.81 -3.39 -6.28
C ALA A 110 -5.42 -4.57 -7.08
N LYS A 111 -6.59 -4.37 -7.68
CA LYS A 111 -7.19 -5.35 -8.58
C LYS A 111 -6.35 -5.56 -9.83
N LEU A 112 -5.91 -4.47 -10.47
CA LEU A 112 -5.08 -4.54 -11.67
C LEU A 112 -3.74 -5.24 -11.38
N ALA A 113 -3.11 -4.93 -10.25
CA ALA A 113 -1.86 -5.54 -9.84
C ALA A 113 -1.97 -7.07 -9.72
N LYS A 114 -3.08 -7.61 -9.21
CA LYS A 114 -3.32 -9.06 -9.14
C LYS A 114 -3.36 -9.75 -10.50
N TRP A 115 -3.67 -9.02 -11.57
CA TRP A 115 -3.77 -9.56 -12.93
C TRP A 115 -2.52 -9.29 -13.79
N THR A 116 -1.69 -8.34 -13.38
CA THR A 116 -0.51 -7.93 -14.14
C THR A 116 0.80 -8.34 -13.49
N ARG A 117 0.78 -8.71 -12.21
CA ARG A 117 1.98 -9.02 -11.44
C ARG A 117 1.92 -10.40 -10.79
N CYS A 118 3.08 -11.02 -10.66
CA CYS A 118 3.25 -12.25 -9.89
C CYS A 118 2.97 -11.98 -8.40
N ASN A 119 2.11 -12.79 -7.80
CA ASN A 119 1.72 -12.62 -6.39
C ASN A 119 2.87 -12.98 -5.41
N LEU A 120 3.93 -13.64 -5.87
CA LEU A 120 5.10 -14.00 -5.07
C LEU A 120 6.25 -13.00 -5.22
N SER A 121 6.70 -12.72 -6.46
CA SER A 121 7.86 -11.85 -6.73
C SER A 121 7.48 -10.37 -6.89
N GLY A 122 6.20 -10.05 -7.17
CA GLY A 122 5.77 -8.69 -7.49
C GLY A 122 6.19 -8.20 -8.89
N GLU A 123 6.93 -9.01 -9.65
CA GLU A 123 7.34 -8.72 -11.02
C GLU A 123 6.17 -8.83 -11.99
N PRO A 124 6.26 -8.23 -13.18
CA PRO A 124 5.26 -8.42 -14.22
C PRO A 124 5.07 -9.91 -14.53
N LEU A 125 3.84 -10.31 -14.83
CA LEU A 125 3.58 -11.68 -15.28
C LEU A 125 4.17 -11.89 -16.66
N HIS A 126 4.95 -12.96 -16.82
CA HIS A 126 5.51 -13.39 -18.09
C HIS A 126 5.35 -14.92 -18.24
N PRO A 127 5.10 -15.41 -19.45
CA PRO A 127 5.04 -16.85 -19.68
C PRO A 127 6.40 -17.51 -19.44
N PRO A 128 6.46 -18.68 -18.80
CA PRO A 128 5.33 -19.51 -18.36
C PRO A 128 4.72 -19.06 -17.02
N CYS A 129 3.40 -18.95 -16.97
CA CYS A 129 2.64 -18.60 -15.77
C CYS A 129 1.98 -19.82 -15.14
N VAL A 130 1.80 -19.80 -13.84
CA VAL A 130 1.11 -20.85 -13.09
C VAL A 130 0.07 -20.24 -12.15
N ALA A 131 -0.99 -20.99 -11.85
CA ALA A 131 -1.95 -20.66 -10.80
C ALA A 131 -1.89 -21.70 -9.67
N ASP A 132 -2.22 -21.27 -8.46
CA ASP A 132 -2.42 -22.18 -7.33
C ASP A 132 -3.87 -22.72 -7.28
N GLU A 133 -4.13 -23.60 -6.30
CA GLU A 133 -5.46 -24.15 -6.07
C GLU A 133 -6.50 -23.10 -5.60
N LEU A 134 -6.04 -21.89 -5.20
CA LEU A 134 -6.89 -20.77 -4.79
C LEU A 134 -7.12 -19.74 -5.90
N GLY A 135 -6.48 -19.92 -7.07
CA GLY A 135 -6.64 -19.05 -8.23
C GLY A 135 -5.71 -17.83 -8.28
N ASN A 136 -4.66 -17.78 -7.46
CA ASN A 136 -3.65 -16.72 -7.55
C ASN A 136 -2.66 -16.98 -8.68
N LEU A 137 -2.13 -15.91 -9.28
CA LEU A 137 -1.24 -15.96 -10.44
C LEU A 137 0.22 -15.79 -10.04
N TYR A 138 1.09 -16.60 -10.62
CA TYR A 138 2.55 -16.58 -10.38
C TYR A 138 3.35 -16.80 -11.65
N ASN A 139 4.56 -16.25 -11.68
CA ASN A 139 5.58 -16.66 -12.65
C ASN A 139 6.12 -18.02 -12.25
N LYS A 140 6.20 -18.96 -13.18
CA LYS A 140 6.65 -20.34 -12.91
C LYS A 140 8.07 -20.36 -12.35
N ASP A 141 8.96 -19.55 -12.91
CA ASP A 141 10.36 -19.47 -12.50
C ASP A 141 10.52 -19.00 -11.05
N ALA A 142 9.79 -17.94 -10.67
CA ALA A 142 9.79 -17.43 -9.30
C ALA A 142 9.27 -18.49 -8.30
N MET A 143 8.24 -19.23 -8.68
CA MET A 143 7.68 -20.29 -7.83
C MET A 143 8.63 -21.50 -7.70
N VAL A 144 9.26 -21.90 -8.78
CA VAL A 144 10.28 -22.98 -8.76
C VAL A 144 11.46 -22.58 -7.88
N GLN A 145 11.96 -21.37 -8.05
CA GLN A 145 13.07 -20.86 -7.25
C GLN A 145 12.72 -20.81 -5.76
N ALA A 146 11.54 -20.34 -5.41
CA ALA A 146 11.07 -20.28 -4.02
C ALA A 146 10.86 -21.66 -3.40
N LEU A 147 10.41 -22.66 -4.17
CA LEU A 147 10.29 -24.04 -3.73
C LEU A 147 11.65 -24.70 -3.50
N VAL A 148 12.62 -24.47 -4.38
CA VAL A 148 13.99 -25.01 -4.25
C VAL A 148 14.71 -24.39 -3.06
N SER A 149 14.64 -23.06 -2.91
CA SER A 149 15.26 -22.32 -1.80
C SER A 149 14.51 -22.43 -0.48
N LYS A 150 13.31 -23.03 -0.48
CA LYS A 150 12.41 -23.12 0.68
C LYS A 150 12.08 -21.75 1.30
N SER A 151 12.06 -20.72 0.47
CA SER A 151 11.79 -19.32 0.89
C SER A 151 10.34 -18.90 0.72
N LEU A 152 9.41 -19.84 0.63
CA LEU A 152 7.98 -19.53 0.51
C LEU A 152 7.46 -18.83 1.76
N PRO A 153 6.69 -17.73 1.63
CA PRO A 153 6.00 -17.08 2.73
C PRO A 153 5.05 -18.05 3.45
N GLY A 154 4.84 -17.86 4.75
CA GLY A 154 3.92 -18.68 5.55
C GLY A 154 2.49 -18.72 5.01
N SER A 155 2.03 -17.67 4.33
CA SER A 155 0.74 -17.59 3.65
C SER A 155 0.60 -18.61 2.51
N LEU A 156 1.71 -19.03 1.88
CA LEU A 156 1.77 -19.99 0.77
C LEU A 156 2.25 -21.39 1.19
N SER A 157 2.31 -21.68 2.48
CA SER A 157 2.76 -22.95 3.04
C SER A 157 1.97 -24.18 2.53
N TYR A 158 0.77 -23.95 1.99
CA TYR A 158 -0.02 -25.01 1.36
C TYR A 158 0.56 -25.49 0.03
N ILE A 159 1.46 -24.72 -0.61
CA ILE A 159 2.13 -25.11 -1.85
C ILE A 159 3.45 -25.81 -1.48
N SER A 160 3.44 -27.13 -1.41
CA SER A 160 4.64 -27.91 -1.05
C SER A 160 5.36 -28.51 -2.25
N SER A 161 4.75 -28.51 -3.43
CA SER A 161 5.31 -29.06 -4.66
C SER A 161 4.65 -28.45 -5.90
N LEU A 162 5.29 -28.59 -7.05
CA LEU A 162 4.74 -28.14 -8.33
C LEU A 162 3.42 -28.82 -8.71
N LYS A 163 3.09 -29.96 -8.12
CA LYS A 163 1.81 -30.66 -8.33
C LYS A 163 0.59 -29.90 -7.82
N HIS A 164 0.81 -28.91 -6.95
CA HIS A 164 -0.24 -28.03 -6.43
C HIS A 164 -0.47 -26.79 -7.31
N LEU A 165 0.28 -26.71 -8.42
CA LEU A 165 0.20 -25.60 -9.36
C LEU A 165 -0.39 -26.12 -10.68
N ILE A 166 -1.12 -25.23 -11.35
CA ILE A 166 -1.71 -25.47 -12.67
C ILE A 166 -0.92 -24.63 -13.66
N ASP A 167 -0.31 -25.23 -14.66
CA ASP A 167 0.35 -24.51 -15.75
C ASP A 167 -0.72 -23.78 -16.59
N LEU A 168 -0.58 -22.46 -16.75
CA LEU A 168 -1.55 -21.65 -17.46
C LEU A 168 -1.17 -21.46 -18.93
N ARG A 169 -2.16 -21.65 -19.80
CA ARG A 169 -2.09 -21.29 -21.21
C ARG A 169 -2.78 -19.95 -21.43
N LEU A 170 -1.98 -18.90 -21.42
CA LEU A 170 -2.42 -17.53 -21.62
C LEU A 170 -2.21 -17.11 -23.07
N THR A 171 -3.23 -16.59 -23.70
CA THR A 171 -3.15 -16.02 -25.04
C THR A 171 -2.64 -14.58 -24.97
N LYS A 172 -1.55 -14.28 -25.67
CA LYS A 172 -1.00 -12.92 -25.73
C LYS A 172 -1.96 -11.99 -26.46
N ASN A 173 -2.02 -10.76 -26.02
CA ASN A 173 -2.74 -9.69 -26.67
C ASN A 173 -1.83 -9.07 -27.74
N GLU A 174 -2.14 -9.26 -29.01
CA GLU A 174 -1.37 -8.70 -30.14
C GLU A 174 -1.44 -7.15 -30.17
N ASN A 175 -2.47 -6.57 -29.58
CA ASN A 175 -2.65 -5.12 -29.47
C ASN A 175 -1.99 -4.52 -28.23
N ALA A 176 -1.35 -5.33 -27.38
CA ALA A 176 -0.63 -4.83 -26.22
C ALA A 176 0.59 -4.05 -26.70
N VAL A 177 0.58 -2.75 -26.53
CA VAL A 177 1.79 -1.92 -26.70
C VAL A 177 2.78 -2.36 -25.62
N GLU A 178 3.92 -2.90 -26.05
CA GLU A 178 4.99 -3.25 -25.14
C GLU A 178 5.31 -2.04 -24.25
N ALA A 179 5.25 -2.21 -22.94
CA ALA A 179 5.46 -1.17 -21.93
C ALA A 179 6.93 -0.70 -21.84
N SER A 180 7.62 -0.60 -22.98
CA SER A 180 9.03 -0.24 -23.08
C SER A 180 9.31 1.26 -23.16
N HIS A 181 8.30 2.12 -23.18
CA HIS A 181 8.50 3.56 -23.11
C HIS A 181 7.62 4.18 -22.02
N VAL A 182 8.16 4.25 -20.83
CA VAL A 182 7.76 5.22 -19.81
C VAL A 182 8.17 6.60 -20.33
N THR A 183 7.27 7.27 -21.03
CA THR A 183 7.44 8.69 -21.30
C THR A 183 7.30 9.46 -19.99
N THR A 184 8.34 10.18 -19.67
CA THR A 184 8.59 11.01 -18.46
C THR A 184 7.63 12.22 -18.37
N GLN A 185 6.41 12.13 -18.81
CA GLN A 185 5.42 13.19 -18.62
C GLN A 185 4.26 12.66 -17.78
N GLY A 186 4.13 13.25 -16.59
CA GLY A 186 3.29 12.94 -15.46
C GLY A 186 1.77 12.79 -15.64
N ASN A 187 1.30 12.28 -16.74
CA ASN A 187 -0.06 11.79 -16.91
C ASN A 187 -0.05 10.26 -16.85
N PHE A 188 -0.22 9.75 -15.66
CA PHE A 188 -0.50 8.34 -15.41
C PHE A 188 -1.91 8.03 -15.96
N GLN A 189 -2.03 7.89 -17.26
CA GLN A 189 -3.14 7.14 -17.81
C GLN A 189 -2.79 5.67 -17.61
N PRO A 190 -3.56 4.91 -16.82
CA PRO A 190 -3.40 3.47 -16.81
C PRO A 190 -3.67 2.99 -18.22
N SER A 191 -2.59 2.64 -18.92
CA SER A 191 -2.72 1.98 -20.21
C SER A 191 -3.51 0.71 -19.95
N ASN A 192 -4.76 0.67 -20.42
CA ASN A 192 -5.67 -0.48 -20.27
C ASN A 192 -5.22 -1.70 -21.10
N ASN A 193 -3.97 -1.74 -21.52
CA ASN A 193 -3.41 -2.80 -22.34
C ASN A 193 -2.96 -3.97 -21.45
N ALA A 194 -3.89 -4.88 -21.21
CA ALA A 194 -3.54 -6.15 -20.61
C ALA A 194 -2.68 -6.98 -21.59
N GLN A 195 -1.64 -7.62 -21.07
CA GLN A 195 -0.76 -8.49 -21.87
C GLN A 195 -1.46 -9.73 -22.41
N PHE A 196 -2.56 -10.14 -21.79
CA PHE A 196 -3.28 -11.36 -22.09
C PHE A 196 -4.75 -11.11 -22.36
N VAL A 197 -5.34 -11.92 -23.22
CA VAL A 197 -6.75 -11.88 -23.62
C VAL A 197 -7.38 -13.26 -23.60
N CYS A 198 -8.70 -13.29 -23.49
CA CYS A 198 -9.46 -14.52 -23.71
C CYS A 198 -9.43 -14.91 -25.20
N PRO A 199 -9.04 -16.14 -25.55
CA PRO A 199 -8.95 -16.56 -26.97
C PRO A 199 -10.31 -16.58 -27.67
N ILE A 200 -11.42 -16.71 -26.94
CA ILE A 200 -12.77 -16.84 -27.50
C ILE A 200 -13.48 -15.50 -27.57
N THR A 201 -13.45 -14.70 -26.48
CA THR A 201 -14.19 -13.44 -26.40
C THR A 201 -13.36 -12.19 -26.67
N GLY A 202 -12.04 -12.32 -26.79
CA GLY A 202 -11.13 -11.18 -26.92
C GLY A 202 -11.08 -10.26 -25.69
N GLN A 203 -11.70 -10.63 -24.58
CA GLN A 203 -11.71 -9.82 -23.37
C GLN A 203 -10.33 -9.80 -22.72
N GLU A 204 -9.89 -8.61 -22.30
CA GLU A 204 -8.58 -8.40 -21.67
C GLU A 204 -8.55 -8.87 -20.20
N LEU A 205 -7.43 -9.49 -19.79
CA LEU A 205 -7.14 -9.85 -18.41
C LEU A 205 -6.72 -8.61 -17.60
N ASN A 206 -7.65 -7.73 -17.28
CA ASN A 206 -7.40 -6.47 -16.57
C ASN A 206 -8.13 -6.33 -15.23
N GLY A 207 -8.81 -7.39 -14.77
CA GLY A 207 -9.58 -7.38 -13.54
C GLY A 207 -10.99 -6.76 -13.64
N ARG A 208 -11.41 -6.32 -14.83
CA ARG A 208 -12.80 -5.88 -15.10
C ARG A 208 -13.73 -7.06 -15.30
N PHE A 209 -13.23 -8.11 -15.92
CA PHE A 209 -13.97 -9.33 -16.22
C PHE A 209 -13.46 -10.48 -15.37
N ARG A 210 -14.31 -11.47 -15.18
CA ARG A 210 -13.94 -12.68 -14.47
C ARG A 210 -13.38 -13.71 -15.42
N PHE A 211 -12.29 -14.32 -15.02
CA PHE A 211 -11.61 -15.38 -15.77
C PHE A 211 -11.56 -16.65 -14.94
N LEU A 212 -11.63 -17.74 -15.65
CA LEU A 212 -11.65 -19.09 -15.11
C LEU A 212 -10.56 -19.88 -15.80
N VAL A 213 -9.90 -20.78 -15.06
CA VAL A 213 -8.97 -21.75 -15.64
C VAL A 213 -9.57 -23.13 -15.59
N LEU A 214 -9.40 -23.87 -16.66
CA LEU A 214 -9.75 -25.29 -16.72
C LEU A 214 -8.57 -26.10 -16.17
N ARG A 215 -8.76 -26.80 -15.04
CA ARG A 215 -7.69 -27.49 -14.30
C ARG A 215 -6.99 -28.56 -15.14
N ASN A 216 -7.72 -29.20 -16.06
CA ASN A 216 -7.22 -30.32 -16.84
C ASN A 216 -6.29 -29.87 -17.99
N SER A 217 -6.63 -28.77 -18.65
CA SER A 217 -5.89 -28.25 -19.81
C SER A 217 -4.99 -27.06 -19.49
N GLY A 218 -5.34 -26.30 -18.44
CA GLY A 218 -4.65 -25.05 -18.09
C GLY A 218 -5.12 -23.84 -18.91
N ASP A 219 -6.11 -24.00 -19.78
CA ASP A 219 -6.61 -22.91 -20.61
C ASP A 219 -7.39 -21.90 -19.78
N VAL A 220 -7.08 -20.62 -20.02
CA VAL A 220 -7.72 -19.49 -19.32
C VAL A 220 -8.74 -18.84 -20.23
N VAL A 221 -9.99 -18.87 -19.80
CA VAL A 221 -11.12 -18.33 -20.56
C VAL A 221 -11.95 -17.38 -19.70
N SER A 222 -12.67 -16.46 -20.34
CA SER A 222 -13.59 -15.59 -19.61
C SER A 222 -14.82 -16.37 -19.12
N GLU A 223 -15.36 -15.99 -17.99
CA GLU A 223 -16.63 -16.55 -17.47
C GLU A 223 -17.75 -16.40 -18.50
N ARG A 224 -17.72 -15.32 -19.27
CA ARG A 224 -18.68 -15.07 -20.33
C ARG A 224 -18.60 -16.10 -21.44
N ALA A 225 -17.38 -16.54 -21.82
CA ALA A 225 -17.21 -17.61 -22.82
C ALA A 225 -17.88 -18.90 -22.36
N ILE A 226 -17.65 -19.31 -21.13
CA ILE A 226 -18.23 -20.54 -20.56
C ILE A 226 -19.75 -20.48 -20.49
N LYS A 227 -20.32 -19.31 -20.15
CA LYS A 227 -21.79 -19.16 -20.03
C LYS A 227 -22.50 -18.99 -21.36
N GLN A 228 -21.91 -18.29 -22.34
CA GLN A 228 -22.58 -17.94 -23.57
C GLN A 228 -22.26 -18.89 -24.73
N VAL A 229 -21.02 -19.41 -24.77
CA VAL A 229 -20.52 -20.19 -25.92
C VAL A 229 -19.74 -21.42 -25.43
N PRO A 230 -20.36 -22.34 -24.65
CA PRO A 230 -19.65 -23.49 -24.09
C PRO A 230 -19.06 -24.40 -25.17
N VAL A 231 -19.72 -24.54 -26.30
CA VAL A 231 -19.25 -25.35 -27.43
C VAL A 231 -17.90 -24.84 -27.98
N ALA A 232 -17.77 -23.53 -28.17
CA ALA A 232 -16.49 -22.96 -28.64
C ALA A 232 -15.38 -23.13 -27.61
N VAL A 233 -15.69 -23.19 -26.31
CA VAL A 233 -14.72 -23.51 -25.26
C VAL A 233 -14.24 -24.96 -25.39
N GLU A 234 -15.16 -25.91 -25.62
CA GLU A 234 -14.83 -27.32 -25.80
C GLU A 234 -14.00 -27.57 -27.08
N GLU A 235 -14.33 -26.88 -28.16
CA GLU A 235 -13.55 -26.92 -29.41
C GLU A 235 -12.12 -26.38 -29.20
N HIS A 236 -12.00 -25.24 -28.49
CA HIS A 236 -10.68 -24.63 -28.21
C HIS A 236 -9.81 -25.52 -27.32
N VAL A 237 -10.39 -26.11 -26.29
CA VAL A 237 -9.70 -26.95 -25.31
C VAL A 237 -9.45 -28.36 -25.86
N GLY A 238 -10.27 -28.84 -26.81
CA GLY A 238 -10.21 -30.18 -27.38
C GLY A 238 -10.68 -31.29 -26.43
N GLN A 239 -11.31 -30.93 -25.31
CA GLN A 239 -11.80 -31.86 -24.28
C GLN A 239 -13.10 -31.33 -23.69
N THR A 240 -14.00 -32.24 -23.33
CA THR A 240 -15.17 -31.91 -22.52
C THR A 240 -14.76 -31.59 -21.10
N TRP A 241 -15.32 -30.57 -20.52
CA TRP A 241 -15.03 -30.12 -19.16
C TRP A 241 -16.25 -30.24 -18.25
N ALA A 242 -16.02 -30.48 -16.96
CA ALA A 242 -17.06 -30.49 -15.94
C ALA A 242 -16.96 -29.21 -15.08
N ALA A 243 -18.05 -28.79 -14.49
CA ALA A 243 -18.09 -27.62 -13.62
C ALA A 243 -17.10 -27.71 -12.43
N ILE A 244 -16.76 -28.92 -12.01
CA ILE A 244 -15.78 -29.17 -10.92
C ILE A 244 -14.32 -28.90 -11.35
N ASP A 245 -14.05 -28.90 -12.64
CA ASP A 245 -12.71 -28.67 -13.21
C ASP A 245 -12.41 -27.18 -13.42
N VAL A 246 -13.39 -26.34 -13.18
CA VAL A 246 -13.27 -24.88 -13.35
C VAL A 246 -12.82 -24.23 -12.06
N LEU A 247 -11.73 -23.42 -12.16
CA LEU A 247 -11.20 -22.65 -11.04
C LEU A 247 -11.26 -21.16 -11.36
N PRO A 248 -11.91 -20.32 -10.51
CA PRO A 248 -11.88 -18.88 -10.69
C PRO A 248 -10.47 -18.32 -10.38
N LEU A 249 -9.98 -17.47 -11.28
CA LEU A 249 -8.74 -16.73 -11.07
C LEU A 249 -9.01 -15.44 -10.33
N ASN A 250 -8.17 -15.12 -9.35
CA ASN A 250 -8.29 -13.91 -8.52
C ASN A 250 -9.73 -13.68 -8.00
N GLY A 251 -10.36 -14.74 -7.51
CA GLY A 251 -11.74 -14.73 -7.01
C GLY A 251 -11.98 -13.74 -5.88
N THR A 252 -13.24 -13.60 -5.48
CA THR A 252 -13.63 -12.83 -4.29
C THR A 252 -13.12 -13.51 -3.01
N VAL A 253 -13.10 -12.77 -1.90
CA VAL A 253 -12.65 -13.31 -0.60
C VAL A 253 -13.44 -14.54 -0.22
N GLU A 254 -14.76 -14.51 -0.42
CA GLU A 254 -15.67 -15.63 -0.14
C GLU A 254 -15.36 -16.88 -0.99
N GLU A 255 -15.10 -16.68 -2.29
CA GLU A 255 -14.72 -17.77 -3.19
C GLU A 255 -13.38 -18.40 -2.82
N VAL A 256 -12.40 -17.57 -2.45
CA VAL A 256 -11.08 -18.03 -2.01
C VAL A 256 -11.21 -18.83 -0.71
N GLU A 257 -12.08 -18.44 0.22
CA GLU A 257 -12.35 -19.19 1.45
C GLU A 257 -12.98 -20.55 1.15
N GLN A 258 -13.99 -20.59 0.29
CA GLN A 258 -14.62 -21.84 -0.16
C GLN A 258 -13.62 -22.78 -0.84
N LEU A 259 -12.76 -22.23 -1.70
CA LEU A 259 -11.69 -23.01 -2.35
C LEU A 259 -10.67 -23.54 -1.34
N ARG A 260 -10.33 -22.75 -0.32
CA ARG A 260 -9.44 -23.16 0.76
C ARG A 260 -10.03 -24.30 1.58
N GLU A 261 -11.31 -24.22 1.95
CA GLU A 261 -12.00 -25.30 2.66
C GLU A 261 -12.05 -26.59 1.81
N ALA A 262 -12.43 -26.48 0.54
CA ALA A 262 -12.46 -27.60 -0.38
C ALA A 262 -11.08 -28.24 -0.57
N MET A 263 -10.01 -27.42 -0.65
CA MET A 263 -8.64 -27.89 -0.72
C MET A 263 -8.23 -28.66 0.54
N LEU A 264 -8.55 -28.12 1.72
CA LEU A 264 -8.23 -28.78 3.00
C LEU A 264 -8.98 -30.09 3.15
N ALA A 265 -10.26 -30.14 2.78
CA ALA A 265 -11.08 -31.34 2.80
C ALA A 265 -10.51 -32.44 1.84
N LYS A 266 -10.13 -32.07 0.62
CA LYS A 266 -9.47 -32.97 -0.34
C LYS A 266 -8.16 -33.54 0.23
N ARG A 267 -7.34 -32.70 0.83
CA ARG A 267 -6.05 -33.12 1.43
C ARG A 267 -6.24 -34.03 2.65
N ALA A 268 -7.24 -33.76 3.48
CA ALA A 268 -7.62 -34.62 4.61
C ALA A 268 -8.07 -36.00 4.12
N ALA A 269 -8.92 -36.06 3.10
CA ALA A 269 -9.39 -37.32 2.50
C ALA A 269 -8.24 -38.13 1.88
N ILE A 270 -7.29 -37.47 1.20
CA ILE A 270 -6.09 -38.14 0.65
C ILE A 270 -5.21 -38.69 1.75
N LYS A 271 -5.00 -37.95 2.85
CA LYS A 271 -4.23 -38.43 4.01
C LYS A 271 -4.88 -39.60 4.68
N ALA A 272 -6.22 -39.60 4.87
CA ALA A 272 -6.98 -40.71 5.41
C ALA A 272 -6.82 -41.98 4.56
N LYS A 273 -7.05 -41.88 3.24
CA LYS A 273 -6.86 -42.99 2.30
C LYS A 273 -5.44 -43.56 2.29
N LYS A 274 -4.41 -42.71 2.46
CA LYS A 274 -3.01 -43.15 2.56
C LYS A 274 -2.73 -43.90 3.87
N LYS A 275 -3.36 -43.45 4.99
CA LYS A 275 -3.24 -44.09 6.28
C LYS A 275 -3.87 -45.48 6.27
N ASP A 276 -5.08 -45.60 5.69
CA ASP A 276 -5.78 -46.89 5.56
C ASP A 276 -5.01 -47.88 4.69
N LYS A 277 -4.47 -47.42 3.53
CA LYS A 277 -3.63 -48.23 2.67
C LYS A 277 -2.34 -48.69 3.36
N LYS A 278 -1.78 -47.86 4.25
CA LYS A 278 -0.57 -48.24 4.99
C LYS A 278 -0.93 -49.26 6.08
N ALA A 279 -2.04 -49.09 6.76
CA ALA A 279 -2.52 -50.02 7.77
C ALA A 279 -2.86 -51.40 7.16
N SER A 280 -3.55 -51.45 6.02
CA SER A 280 -3.84 -52.69 5.30
C SER A 280 -2.58 -53.43 4.82
N LYS A 281 -1.57 -52.69 4.32
CA LYS A 281 -0.28 -53.30 3.93
C LYS A 281 0.46 -53.89 5.13
N VAL A 282 0.45 -53.23 6.29
CA VAL A 282 1.09 -53.74 7.52
C VAL A 282 0.37 -54.99 8.00
N ALA A 283 -0.97 -55.03 7.98
CA ALA A 283 -1.77 -56.18 8.33
C ALA A 283 -1.48 -57.38 7.42
N THR A 284 -1.34 -57.15 6.11
CA THR A 284 -1.00 -58.20 5.13
C THR A 284 0.41 -58.77 5.37
N ILE A 285 1.38 -57.94 5.79
CA ILE A 285 2.75 -58.39 6.09
C ILE A 285 2.77 -59.21 7.39
N VAL A 286 2.00 -58.81 8.41
CA VAL A 286 1.91 -59.55 9.68
C VAL A 286 1.29 -60.93 9.44
N ASN A 287 0.16 -61.04 8.73
CA ASN A 287 -0.47 -62.31 8.44
C ASN A 287 0.44 -63.25 7.63
N ARG A 288 1.25 -62.75 6.69
CA ARG A 288 2.24 -63.59 5.95
C ARG A 288 3.36 -64.09 6.85
N ARG A 289 3.75 -63.35 7.90
CA ARG A 289 4.77 -63.82 8.84
C ARG A 289 4.22 -64.93 9.77
N ASP A 290 2.96 -64.85 10.16
CA ASP A 290 2.35 -65.88 11.01
C ASP A 290 2.13 -67.19 10.25
N GLU A 291 1.77 -67.14 8.94
CA GLU A 291 1.64 -68.33 8.08
C GLU A 291 2.99 -69.04 7.87
N THR A 292 4.10 -68.29 7.74
CA THR A 292 5.44 -68.90 7.61
C THR A 292 5.97 -69.49 8.91
N SER A 293 5.51 -69.04 10.05
CA SER A 293 5.90 -69.60 11.35
C SER A 293 5.19 -70.91 11.68
N HIS A 294 4.03 -71.20 11.06
CA HIS A 294 3.29 -72.46 11.24
C HIS A 294 3.72 -73.60 10.32
N GLN A 295 4.57 -73.35 9.33
CA GLN A 295 5.09 -74.35 8.42
C GLN A 295 6.46 -74.96 8.86
N ILE A 296 7.00 -74.53 10.01
CA ILE A 296 8.32 -74.99 10.49
C ILE A 296 8.21 -75.84 11.77
N HIS A 297 7.04 -76.39 12.08
CA HIS A 297 6.88 -77.38 13.15
C HIS A 297 6.33 -78.70 12.62
#